data_1745d211382234e79e10431a45f7b2b8
#
_entry.id   1745d211382234e79e10431a45f7b2b8
#
_cell.length_a   1.000
_cell.length_b   1.000
_cell.length_c   1.000
_cell.angle_alpha   90.00
_cell.angle_beta   90.00
_cell.angle_gamma   90.00
#
_symmetry.space_group_name_H-M   'P 1'
#
loop_
_entity.id
_entity.type
_entity.pdbx_description
1 polymer ?
#
loop_
_entity_poly.entity_id
_entity_poly.type
_entity_poly.pdbx_seq_one_letter_code
_entity_poly.pdbx_strand_id
1 'polypeptide(L)'
;WARGLVAAWDGQLTKQSTAGAIYVRWESAVDDRALDPTTPQAERRALIEAGLQAAITRLTRDLGPDRSQWRHGRVHLSALPNMMVSTFDLPAVERPGGFGAVNANGANFRRIIDLSDLRNSVASNAPGQSAQPGSPFYGNLAENLGNGEYFPLLFVREDVEAGAAHRLTLQPR
;
A
#
# COMPACT_ATOMS: atom_id res chain seq x y z
N TRP A 1 -9.06 -22.08 -13.07
CA TRP A 1 -8.09 -21.85 -12.02
C TRP A 1 -8.23 -20.44 -11.40
N ALA A 2 -7.97 -19.34 -12.12
CA ALA A 2 -8.02 -17.97 -11.59
C ALA A 2 -9.37 -17.62 -10.96
N ARG A 3 -10.48 -17.94 -11.66
CA ARG A 3 -11.83 -17.77 -11.13
C ARG A 3 -12.04 -18.50 -9.79
N GLY A 4 -11.52 -19.73 -9.67
CA GLY A 4 -11.63 -20.50 -8.43
C GLY A 4 -10.86 -19.87 -7.28
N LEU A 5 -9.66 -19.32 -7.55
CA LEU A 5 -8.89 -18.61 -6.54
C LEU A 5 -9.59 -17.34 -6.05
N VAL A 6 -10.12 -16.53 -6.97
CA VAL A 6 -10.82 -15.28 -6.60
C VAL A 6 -12.14 -15.60 -5.88
N ALA A 7 -12.87 -16.65 -6.29
CA ALA A 7 -14.12 -17.04 -5.66
C ALA A 7 -13.92 -17.58 -4.21
N ALA A 8 -12.77 -18.18 -3.92
CA ALA A 8 -12.42 -18.71 -2.60
C ALA A 8 -11.63 -17.71 -1.73
N TRP A 9 -11.36 -16.50 -2.26
CA TRP A 9 -10.55 -15.51 -1.58
C TRP A 9 -11.33 -14.81 -0.46
N ASP A 10 -10.66 -14.54 0.65
CA ASP A 10 -11.21 -13.88 1.85
C ASP A 10 -11.34 -12.33 1.72
N GLY A 11 -11.00 -11.78 0.57
CA GLY A 11 -11.01 -10.33 0.33
C GLY A 11 -9.80 -9.58 0.90
N GLN A 12 -8.84 -10.26 1.56
CA GLN A 12 -7.68 -9.59 2.15
C GLN A 12 -6.59 -9.33 1.11
N LEU A 13 -6.30 -8.06 0.86
CA LEU A 13 -5.22 -7.60 -0.02
C LEU A 13 -3.87 -7.61 0.72
N THR A 14 -3.44 -8.78 1.20
CA THR A 14 -2.10 -8.95 1.75
C THR A 14 -1.05 -8.92 0.64
N LYS A 15 0.20 -8.57 0.95
CA LYS A 15 1.29 -8.54 -0.04
C LYS A 15 1.47 -9.88 -0.78
N GLN A 16 1.19 -10.99 -0.13
CA GLN A 16 1.36 -12.34 -0.66
C GLN A 16 0.15 -12.88 -1.44
N SER A 17 -0.99 -12.19 -1.40
CA SER A 17 -2.24 -12.68 -2.00
C SER A 17 -2.14 -12.76 -3.52
N THR A 18 -2.15 -13.98 -4.07
CA THR A 18 -2.27 -14.21 -5.52
C THR A 18 -3.68 -13.89 -6.02
N ALA A 19 -4.71 -14.26 -5.24
CA ALA A 19 -6.09 -13.94 -5.55
C ALA A 19 -6.30 -12.41 -5.61
N GLY A 20 -5.72 -11.67 -4.65
CA GLY A 20 -5.74 -10.21 -4.63
C GLY A 20 -5.07 -9.59 -5.85
N ALA A 21 -3.93 -10.12 -6.30
CA ALA A 21 -3.26 -9.65 -7.52
C ALA A 21 -4.14 -9.85 -8.77
N ILE A 22 -4.79 -11.02 -8.89
CA ILE A 22 -5.70 -11.32 -9.99
C ILE A 22 -6.92 -10.40 -9.93
N TYR A 23 -7.51 -10.23 -8.75
CA TYR A 23 -8.70 -9.41 -8.55
C TYR A 23 -8.45 -7.94 -8.94
N VAL A 24 -7.39 -7.32 -8.44
CA VAL A 24 -7.07 -5.91 -8.74
C VAL A 24 -6.80 -5.69 -10.24
N ARG A 25 -6.15 -6.66 -10.90
CA ARG A 25 -5.93 -6.59 -12.35
C ARG A 25 -7.22 -6.84 -13.15
N TRP A 26 -8.10 -7.69 -12.66
CA TRP A 26 -9.41 -7.92 -13.23
C TRP A 26 -10.32 -6.69 -13.07
N GLU A 27 -10.41 -6.13 -11.85
CA GLU A 27 -11.20 -4.93 -11.55
C GLU A 27 -10.83 -3.76 -12.48
N SER A 28 -9.52 -3.60 -12.78
CA SER A 28 -9.04 -2.55 -13.70
C SER A 28 -9.23 -2.85 -15.17
N ALA A 29 -9.66 -4.05 -15.53
CA ALA A 29 -9.78 -4.53 -16.92
C ALA A 29 -11.21 -4.93 -17.31
N VAL A 30 -12.10 -5.15 -16.35
CA VAL A 30 -13.49 -5.53 -16.61
C VAL A 30 -14.26 -4.32 -17.16
N ASP A 31 -15.10 -4.56 -18.15
CA ASP A 31 -16.02 -3.55 -18.70
C ASP A 31 -17.14 -3.25 -17.68
N ASP A 32 -17.44 -1.99 -17.43
CA ASP A 32 -18.44 -1.55 -16.45
C ASP A 32 -19.83 -2.14 -16.71
N ARG A 33 -20.17 -2.45 -17.96
CA ARG A 33 -21.40 -3.16 -18.33
C ARG A 33 -21.53 -4.55 -17.72
N ALA A 34 -20.41 -5.16 -17.33
CA ALA A 34 -20.42 -6.43 -16.59
C ALA A 34 -21.07 -6.30 -15.21
N LEU A 35 -21.05 -5.11 -14.61
CA LEU A 35 -21.60 -4.79 -13.30
C LEU A 35 -23.01 -4.18 -13.38
N ASP A 36 -23.45 -3.77 -14.57
CA ASP A 36 -24.78 -3.21 -14.80
C ASP A 36 -25.84 -4.32 -14.79
N PRO A 37 -26.83 -4.27 -13.88
CA PRO A 37 -27.89 -5.27 -13.80
C PRO A 37 -28.81 -5.28 -15.04
N THR A 38 -28.82 -4.23 -15.85
CA THR A 38 -29.62 -4.15 -17.08
C THR A 38 -28.97 -4.87 -18.27
N THR A 39 -27.65 -5.13 -18.21
CA THR A 39 -26.94 -5.90 -19.23
C THR A 39 -27.38 -7.36 -19.19
N PRO A 40 -27.68 -7.99 -20.35
CA PRO A 40 -28.07 -9.39 -20.40
C PRO A 40 -27.07 -10.33 -19.75
N GLN A 41 -27.54 -11.33 -19.01
CA GLN A 41 -26.67 -12.22 -18.20
C GLN A 41 -25.58 -12.90 -19.04
N ALA A 42 -25.87 -13.31 -20.27
CA ALA A 42 -24.88 -13.95 -21.16
C ALA A 42 -23.77 -12.97 -21.54
N GLU A 43 -24.11 -11.71 -21.82
CA GLU A 43 -23.14 -10.66 -22.12
C GLU A 43 -22.31 -10.32 -20.90
N ARG A 44 -22.91 -10.15 -19.71
CA ARG A 44 -22.20 -9.92 -18.46
C ARG A 44 -21.16 -11.00 -18.20
N ARG A 45 -21.54 -12.28 -18.39
CA ARG A 45 -20.61 -13.39 -18.24
C ARG A 45 -19.42 -13.28 -19.18
N ALA A 46 -19.66 -12.98 -20.46
CA ALA A 46 -18.60 -12.82 -21.46
C ALA A 46 -17.65 -11.67 -21.11
N LEU A 47 -18.17 -10.53 -20.63
CA LEU A 47 -17.37 -9.38 -20.20
C LEU A 47 -16.51 -9.70 -18.96
N ILE A 48 -17.07 -10.42 -17.98
CA ILE A 48 -16.33 -10.89 -16.79
C ILE A 48 -15.18 -11.82 -17.19
N GLU A 49 -15.45 -12.76 -18.10
CA GLU A 49 -14.44 -13.72 -18.58
C GLU A 49 -13.34 -13.03 -19.40
N ALA A 50 -13.70 -12.07 -20.26
CA ALA A 50 -12.74 -11.26 -21.01
C ALA A 50 -11.84 -10.43 -20.10
N GLY A 51 -12.40 -9.78 -19.09
CA GLY A 51 -11.64 -9.05 -18.07
C GLY A 51 -10.66 -9.95 -17.31
N LEU A 52 -11.09 -11.17 -16.95
CA LEU A 52 -10.22 -12.12 -16.26
C LEU A 52 -9.06 -12.60 -17.16
N GLN A 53 -9.33 -12.85 -18.44
CA GLN A 53 -8.29 -13.21 -19.39
C GLN A 53 -7.28 -12.05 -19.59
N ALA A 54 -7.76 -10.82 -19.66
CA ALA A 54 -6.91 -9.63 -19.73
C ALA A 54 -6.02 -9.49 -18.48
N ALA A 55 -6.57 -9.73 -17.28
CA ALA A 55 -5.82 -9.73 -16.03
C ALA A 55 -4.70 -10.78 -16.03
N ILE A 56 -4.99 -12.01 -16.45
CA ILE A 56 -4.00 -13.10 -16.54
C ILE A 56 -2.90 -12.73 -17.54
N THR A 57 -3.27 -12.23 -18.72
CA THR A 57 -2.32 -11.80 -19.75
C THR A 57 -1.37 -10.70 -19.21
N ARG A 58 -1.94 -9.71 -18.50
CA ARG A 58 -1.17 -8.63 -17.91
C ARG A 58 -0.22 -9.13 -16.81
N LEU A 59 -0.69 -9.99 -15.90
CA LEU A 59 0.16 -10.59 -14.86
C LEU A 59 1.29 -11.44 -15.46
N THR A 60 1.00 -12.22 -16.50
CA THR A 60 2.02 -13.00 -17.21
C THR A 60 3.08 -12.10 -17.84
N ARG A 61 2.67 -11.00 -18.45
CA ARG A 61 3.58 -10.02 -19.05
C ARG A 61 4.43 -9.30 -17.99
N ASP A 62 3.81 -8.84 -16.90
CA ASP A 62 4.43 -7.97 -15.91
C ASP A 62 5.28 -8.76 -14.90
N LEU A 63 4.88 -9.98 -14.54
CA LEU A 63 5.48 -10.80 -13.49
C LEU A 63 6.05 -12.15 -13.98
N GLY A 64 5.86 -12.47 -15.26
CA GLY A 64 6.27 -13.73 -15.85
C GLY A 64 5.23 -14.86 -15.73
N PRO A 65 5.49 -16.04 -16.35
CA PRO A 65 4.56 -17.16 -16.38
C PRO A 65 4.47 -17.94 -15.07
N ASP A 66 5.43 -17.75 -14.16
CA ASP A 66 5.43 -18.41 -12.85
C ASP A 66 4.36 -17.77 -11.94
N ARG A 67 3.25 -18.48 -11.75
CA ARG A 67 2.12 -18.02 -10.95
C ARG A 67 2.42 -17.88 -9.46
N SER A 68 3.48 -18.50 -8.95
CA SER A 68 3.93 -18.30 -7.57
C SER A 68 4.43 -16.88 -7.33
N GLN A 69 4.83 -16.20 -8.40
CA GLN A 69 5.29 -14.81 -8.40
C GLN A 69 4.16 -13.78 -8.51
N TRP A 70 2.92 -14.23 -8.72
CA TRP A 70 1.76 -13.34 -8.85
C TRP A 70 1.23 -12.94 -7.47
N ARG A 71 1.99 -12.10 -6.80
CA ARG A 71 1.65 -11.60 -5.46
C ARG A 71 1.15 -10.16 -5.56
N HIS A 72 0.16 -9.82 -4.74
CA HIS A 72 -0.43 -8.48 -4.71
C HIS A 72 0.62 -7.38 -4.47
N GLY A 73 1.56 -7.59 -3.56
CA GLY A 73 2.64 -6.63 -3.29
C GLY A 73 3.45 -6.26 -4.53
N ARG A 74 3.65 -7.19 -5.47
CA ARG A 74 4.37 -6.92 -6.72
C ARG A 74 3.58 -6.08 -7.74
N VAL A 75 2.27 -6.00 -7.61
CA VAL A 75 1.40 -5.15 -8.44
C VAL A 75 0.94 -3.88 -7.72
N HIS A 76 1.18 -3.79 -6.42
CA HIS A 76 0.88 -2.64 -5.57
C HIS A 76 2.13 -2.10 -4.90
N LEU A 77 2.92 -1.35 -5.69
CA LEU A 77 4.18 -0.75 -5.27
C LEU A 77 4.01 0.72 -4.91
N SER A 78 4.70 1.17 -3.87
CA SER A 78 4.95 2.61 -3.64
C SER A 78 6.32 2.97 -4.17
N ALA A 79 6.37 3.78 -5.20
CA ALA A 79 7.59 4.43 -5.61
C ALA A 79 8.00 5.49 -4.57
N LEU A 80 9.29 5.58 -4.32
CA LEU A 80 9.89 6.53 -3.37
C LEU A 80 10.95 7.38 -4.09
N PRO A 81 10.52 8.21 -5.08
CA PRO A 81 11.44 9.00 -5.88
C PRO A 81 12.03 10.15 -5.05
N ASN A 82 13.29 10.46 -5.31
CA ASN A 82 13.88 11.72 -4.88
C ASN A 82 13.39 12.84 -5.79
N MET A 83 12.95 13.96 -5.20
CA MET A 83 12.35 15.08 -5.92
C MET A 83 13.32 15.81 -6.87
N MET A 84 14.63 15.66 -6.65
CA MET A 84 15.66 16.43 -7.36
C MET A 84 16.53 15.56 -8.25
N VAL A 85 16.93 14.38 -7.78
CA VAL A 85 17.95 13.55 -8.43
C VAL A 85 17.61 12.08 -8.31
N SER A 86 17.30 11.43 -9.43
CA SER A 86 16.87 10.03 -9.47
C SER A 86 17.91 9.01 -8.95
N THR A 87 19.21 9.39 -8.93
CA THR A 87 20.26 8.54 -8.33
C THR A 87 20.03 8.30 -6.83
N PHE A 88 19.24 9.15 -6.19
CA PHE A 88 18.89 9.05 -4.79
C PHE A 88 17.48 8.47 -4.55
N ASP A 89 16.84 7.93 -5.59
CA ASP A 89 15.58 7.22 -5.44
C ASP A 89 15.78 6.04 -4.49
N LEU A 90 14.82 5.85 -3.60
CA LEU A 90 14.77 4.63 -2.80
C LEU A 90 14.06 3.53 -3.59
N PRO A 91 14.41 2.25 -3.36
CA PRO A 91 13.67 1.14 -3.96
C PRO A 91 12.18 1.25 -3.68
N ALA A 92 11.36 0.94 -4.69
CA ALA A 92 9.92 0.84 -4.50
C ALA A 92 9.58 -0.27 -3.49
N VAL A 93 8.62 -0.02 -2.61
CA VAL A 93 8.22 -0.98 -1.58
C VAL A 93 6.88 -1.64 -1.92
N GLU A 94 6.81 -2.97 -1.74
CA GLU A 94 5.57 -3.72 -1.84
C GLU A 94 4.63 -3.36 -0.69
N ARG A 95 3.34 -3.14 -1.00
CA ARG A 95 2.34 -2.73 0.00
C ARG A 95 1.12 -3.63 0.01
N PRO A 96 0.53 -3.88 1.19
CA PRO A 96 -0.81 -4.45 1.32
C PRO A 96 -1.87 -3.39 1.05
N GLY A 97 -3.15 -3.81 1.00
CA GLY A 97 -4.29 -2.92 0.82
C GLY A 97 -4.47 -2.46 -0.63
N GLY A 98 -5.41 -1.55 -0.84
CA GLY A 98 -5.76 -1.03 -2.16
C GLY A 98 -6.48 0.30 -2.07
N PHE A 99 -7.12 0.71 -3.18
CA PHE A 99 -7.88 1.95 -3.22
C PHE A 99 -8.96 1.97 -2.12
N GLY A 100 -9.05 3.07 -1.39
CA GLY A 100 -9.98 3.24 -0.27
C GLY A 100 -9.53 2.64 1.07
N ALA A 101 -8.45 1.86 1.11
CA ALA A 101 -7.87 1.36 2.35
C ALA A 101 -6.95 2.41 3.02
N VAL A 102 -6.76 2.30 4.34
CA VAL A 102 -5.84 3.17 5.10
C VAL A 102 -4.43 3.15 4.51
N ASN A 103 -4.01 2.01 3.95
CA ASN A 103 -2.71 1.85 3.30
C ASN A 103 -2.73 2.14 1.79
N ALA A 104 -3.67 2.92 1.30
CA ALA A 104 -3.68 3.41 -0.08
C ALA A 104 -2.47 4.31 -0.39
N ASN A 105 -2.14 4.44 -1.68
CA ASN A 105 -1.04 5.31 -2.14
C ASN A 105 -1.28 6.79 -1.84
N GLY A 106 -0.20 7.57 -1.83
CA GLY A 106 -0.21 9.03 -1.90
C GLY A 106 -0.09 9.79 -0.58
N ALA A 107 -0.03 9.11 0.58
CA ALA A 107 0.20 9.79 1.86
C ALA A 107 1.61 9.52 2.39
N ASN A 108 2.42 10.57 2.55
CA ASN A 108 3.74 10.48 3.17
C ASN A 108 3.63 10.40 4.69
N PHE A 109 2.77 11.23 5.27
CA PHE A 109 2.48 11.23 6.69
C PHE A 109 1.06 10.73 6.95
N ARG A 110 0.93 9.74 7.82
CA ARG A 110 -0.35 9.18 8.27
C ARG A 110 -0.40 9.16 9.77
N ARG A 111 -1.60 9.38 10.30
CA ARG A 111 -1.87 9.27 11.73
C ARG A 111 -3.24 8.64 11.95
N ILE A 112 -3.33 7.82 12.99
CA ILE A 112 -4.57 7.26 13.50
C ILE A 112 -4.68 7.76 14.93
N ILE A 113 -5.67 8.61 15.19
CA ILE A 113 -5.87 9.24 16.49
C ILE A 113 -6.99 8.49 17.21
N ASP A 114 -6.65 7.91 18.37
CA ASP A 114 -7.64 7.34 19.27
C ASP A 114 -8.15 8.43 20.21
N LEU A 115 -9.41 8.85 20.00
CA LEU A 115 -10.02 9.89 20.82
C LEU A 115 -10.50 9.40 22.19
N SER A 116 -10.53 8.09 22.41
CA SER A 116 -10.85 7.50 23.71
C SER A 116 -9.63 7.46 24.64
N ASP A 117 -8.44 7.23 24.08
CA ASP A 117 -7.15 7.31 24.76
C ASP A 117 -6.05 7.71 23.78
N LEU A 118 -5.59 8.95 23.89
CA LEU A 118 -4.57 9.51 23.00
C LEU A 118 -3.25 8.73 22.98
N ARG A 119 -2.96 7.94 24.04
CA ARG A 119 -1.75 7.09 24.10
C ARG A 119 -1.77 5.96 23.08
N ASN A 120 -2.96 5.55 22.62
CA ASN A 120 -3.12 4.53 21.58
C ASN A 120 -2.94 5.08 20.16
N SER A 121 -2.73 6.39 20.03
CA SER A 121 -2.54 7.03 18.73
C SER A 121 -1.22 6.63 18.11
N VAL A 122 -1.23 6.43 16.78
CA VAL A 122 -0.06 5.97 16.03
C VAL A 122 0.14 6.80 14.77
N ALA A 123 1.38 6.83 14.28
CA ALA A 123 1.75 7.53 13.06
C ALA A 123 2.68 6.71 12.17
N SER A 124 2.78 7.10 10.91
CA SER A 124 3.78 6.65 9.95
C SER A 124 4.22 7.83 9.09
N ASN A 125 5.51 7.94 8.84
CA ASN A 125 6.10 9.01 8.04
C ASN A 125 7.15 8.43 7.08
N ALA A 126 6.75 8.26 5.83
CA ALA A 126 7.61 7.65 4.81
C ALA A 126 8.17 8.71 3.85
N PRO A 127 9.35 8.45 3.29
CA PRO A 127 10.23 7.30 3.52
C PRO A 127 11.14 7.44 4.76
N GLY A 128 11.23 8.60 5.34
CA GLY A 128 12.07 8.92 6.49
C GLY A 128 11.93 10.39 6.88
N GLN A 129 12.76 10.87 7.80
CA GLN A 129 12.67 12.23 8.34
C GLN A 129 13.81 13.16 7.87
N SER A 130 14.69 12.69 6.99
CA SER A 130 15.77 13.50 6.42
C SER A 130 15.62 13.65 4.92
N ALA A 131 15.84 14.85 4.40
CA ALA A 131 15.94 15.11 2.97
C ALA A 131 17.34 14.83 2.40
N GLN A 132 18.31 14.49 3.23
CA GLN A 132 19.70 14.26 2.82
C GLN A 132 19.94 12.76 2.57
N PRO A 133 20.30 12.33 1.33
CA PRO A 133 20.49 10.93 0.97
C PRO A 133 21.56 10.19 1.79
N GLY A 134 22.58 10.89 2.30
CA GLY A 134 23.61 10.33 3.17
C GLY A 134 23.20 10.17 4.63
N SER A 135 22.03 10.62 5.02
CA SER A 135 21.53 10.49 6.39
C SER A 135 20.97 9.09 6.66
N PRO A 136 21.20 8.49 7.84
CA PRO A 136 20.55 7.24 8.23
C PRO A 136 19.02 7.38 8.34
N PHE A 137 18.49 8.59 8.38
CA PHE A 137 17.06 8.89 8.45
C PHE A 137 16.43 9.19 7.09
N TYR A 138 17.16 9.02 5.98
CA TYR A 138 16.64 9.30 4.64
C TYR A 138 15.56 8.30 4.20
N GLY A 139 15.77 7.00 4.46
CA GLY A 139 14.86 5.93 4.04
C GLY A 139 14.51 4.93 5.13
N ASN A 140 14.79 5.24 6.40
CA ASN A 140 14.65 4.31 7.52
C ASN A 140 13.21 3.87 7.82
N LEU A 141 12.20 4.56 7.29
CA LEU A 141 10.77 4.22 7.46
C LEU A 141 10.13 3.65 6.20
N ALA A 142 10.92 3.40 5.13
CA ALA A 142 10.38 2.84 3.89
C ALA A 142 9.81 1.42 4.10
N GLU A 143 10.49 0.59 4.89
CA GLU A 143 10.04 -0.76 5.21
C GLU A 143 8.75 -0.76 6.04
N ASN A 144 8.65 0.12 7.04
CA ASN A 144 7.41 0.31 7.82
C ASN A 144 6.23 0.67 6.91
N LEU A 145 6.45 1.57 5.91
CA LEU A 145 5.43 1.87 4.90
C LEU A 145 5.03 0.62 4.13
N GLY A 146 6.01 -0.17 3.68
CA GLY A 146 5.78 -1.42 2.94
C GLY A 146 5.02 -2.47 3.74
N ASN A 147 5.22 -2.50 5.05
CA ASN A 147 4.55 -3.44 5.95
C ASN A 147 3.21 -2.92 6.48
N GLY A 148 2.90 -1.63 6.28
CA GLY A 148 1.73 -1.00 6.89
C GLY A 148 1.89 -0.81 8.40
N GLU A 149 3.13 -0.67 8.87
CA GLU A 149 3.46 -0.50 10.28
C GLU A 149 3.41 0.97 10.69
N TYR A 150 3.09 1.17 11.95
CA TYR A 150 2.98 2.48 12.58
C TYR A 150 3.82 2.50 13.86
N PHE A 151 4.30 3.68 14.23
CA PHE A 151 4.96 3.93 15.51
C PHE A 151 4.05 4.74 16.44
N PRO A 152 4.23 4.67 17.79
CA PRO A 152 3.46 5.46 18.74
C PRO A 152 3.59 6.96 18.45
N LEU A 153 2.46 7.64 18.37
CA LEU A 153 2.41 9.11 18.28
C LEU A 153 2.35 9.66 19.70
N LEU A 154 3.53 9.96 20.28
CA LEU A 154 3.62 10.49 21.64
C LEU A 154 2.95 11.86 21.71
N PHE A 155 1.90 11.97 22.52
CA PHE A 155 1.07 13.16 22.64
C PHE A 155 1.02 13.69 24.10
N VAL A 156 0.97 12.79 25.06
CA VAL A 156 0.90 13.15 26.48
C VAL A 156 2.30 13.56 26.96
N ARG A 157 2.36 14.63 27.75
CA ARG A 157 3.62 15.25 28.18
C ARG A 157 4.59 14.26 28.82
N GLU A 158 4.09 13.40 29.70
CA GLU A 158 4.90 12.40 30.41
C GLU A 158 5.56 11.43 29.44
N ASP A 159 4.82 10.98 28.42
CA ASP A 159 5.31 10.03 27.41
C ASP A 159 6.34 10.70 26.48
N VAL A 160 6.12 11.98 26.11
CA VAL A 160 7.08 12.78 25.34
C VAL A 160 8.37 13.00 26.14
N GLU A 161 8.25 13.31 27.44
CA GLU A 161 9.41 13.52 28.31
C GLU A 161 10.20 12.22 28.54
N ALA A 162 9.52 11.09 28.67
CA ALA A 162 10.14 9.77 28.82
C ALA A 162 10.84 9.30 27.53
N GLY A 163 10.27 9.60 26.36
CA GLY A 163 10.81 9.24 25.04
C GLY A 163 11.88 10.20 24.51
N ALA A 164 12.15 11.33 25.18
CA ALA A 164 13.06 12.36 24.68
C ALA A 164 14.53 11.93 24.84
N ALA A 165 15.20 11.67 23.71
CA ALA A 165 16.65 11.41 23.68
C ALA A 165 17.47 12.70 23.86
N HIS A 166 16.94 13.85 23.41
CA HIS A 166 17.60 15.16 23.50
C HIS A 166 16.59 16.24 23.87
N ARG A 167 17.05 17.29 24.54
CA ARG A 167 16.24 18.45 24.94
C ARG A 167 16.91 19.74 24.50
N LEU A 168 16.15 20.65 23.94
CA LEU A 168 16.57 22.02 23.65
C LEU A 168 15.62 22.99 24.37
N THR A 169 16.19 23.89 25.13
CA THR A 169 15.45 24.97 25.79
C THR A 169 15.66 26.26 25.00
N LEU A 170 14.58 26.80 24.47
CA LEU A 170 14.57 28.10 23.78
C LEU A 170 14.15 29.16 24.79
N GLN A 171 14.96 30.21 24.92
CA GLN A 171 14.62 31.38 25.70
C GLN A 171 14.28 32.55 24.78
N PRO A 172 13.13 33.21 24.96
CA PRO A 172 12.82 34.42 24.20
C PRO A 172 13.87 35.51 24.51
N ARG A 173 14.25 36.23 23.47
CA ARG A 173 15.12 37.42 23.61
C ARG A 173 14.30 38.61 24.06
#